data_df1e9a4950c7e8012a352e79bf1dcd0d
#
_entry.id   df1e9a4950c7e8012a352e79bf1dcd0d
#
_cell.length_a   1.000
_cell.length_b   1.000
_cell.length_c   1.000
_cell.angle_alpha   90.00
_cell.angle_beta   90.00
_cell.angle_gamma   90.00
#
_symmetry.space_group_name_H-M   'P 1'
#
loop_
_entity.id
_entity.type
_entity.pdbx_description
1 polymer ?
#
loop_
_entity_poly.entity_id
_entity_poly.type
_entity_poly.pdbx_seq_one_letter_code
_entity_poly.pdbx_strand_id
1 'polypeptide(L)'
;MIQLPPLSLYIHIPWCIRKCPYCDFNSHSLKNKPINEFEEIYTQAVIDQVSNSAIRKNKIIPSIFFGGGTPSLFSPNSIEKILLNISDKYTLEKDCEITLEANPGTIDQSYFKGYKKVGINRVSLGIQSFNDIHLKSLERIHDRNQALSAVIQARDIFDNINLDLMYALPNQTMSELDKDVNQALSIEPEHISYYHLTIEPNTMFHKFPPNQPSDDVSADMGDLIARKLENFNYQHYETSAYAKKDKECRHNLNYWKFGDYLGIGAGAHSKITSNNEQQHRFICFMSPSQYMNGAKDNNFFIDSRKINDNELAFEFMMNALRLNQGFTKRLFEEKTKLNMEEIRSELSEAKGKKFIIETDDMIKPTQLGRNFLNELLQIFMRDD
;
A
#
# COMPACT_ATOMS: atom_id res chain seq x y z
N MET A 1 14.99 11.84 -25.89
CA MET A 1 15.07 10.57 -25.13
C MET A 1 13.72 10.40 -24.43
N ILE A 2 13.09 9.24 -24.56
CA ILE A 2 11.83 8.91 -23.89
C ILE A 2 12.09 8.89 -22.38
N GLN A 3 11.39 9.73 -21.64
CA GLN A 3 11.48 9.74 -20.17
C GLN A 3 10.51 8.69 -19.64
N LEU A 4 11.04 7.49 -19.33
CA LEU A 4 10.24 6.43 -18.71
C LEU A 4 9.80 6.84 -17.30
N PRO A 5 8.64 6.34 -16.81
CA PRO A 5 8.18 6.59 -15.45
C PRO A 5 9.21 6.22 -14.38
N PRO A 6 9.18 6.88 -13.19
CA PRO A 6 9.94 6.41 -12.03
C PRO A 6 9.61 4.95 -11.71
N LEU A 7 10.59 4.20 -11.23
CA LEU A 7 10.43 2.80 -10.86
C LEU A 7 10.53 2.63 -9.35
N SER A 8 9.44 2.25 -8.70
CA SER A 8 9.46 1.83 -7.28
C SER A 8 9.60 0.32 -7.17
N LEU A 9 10.17 -0.17 -6.05
CA LEU A 9 10.25 -1.60 -5.78
C LEU A 9 9.31 -1.97 -4.63
N TYR A 10 8.51 -3.03 -4.83
CA TYR A 10 7.68 -3.63 -3.81
C TYR A 10 8.16 -5.04 -3.50
N ILE A 11 8.55 -5.30 -2.26
CA ILE A 11 9.05 -6.61 -1.82
C ILE A 11 7.95 -7.24 -0.96
N HIS A 12 7.39 -8.34 -1.44
CA HIS A 12 6.32 -9.05 -0.75
C HIS A 12 6.86 -10.15 0.16
N ILE A 13 6.58 -10.05 1.46
CA ILE A 13 6.89 -11.09 2.45
C ILE A 13 5.56 -11.75 2.83
N PRO A 14 5.29 -13.00 2.40
CA PRO A 14 3.93 -13.55 2.42
C PRO A 14 3.51 -14.17 3.75
N TRP A 15 4.33 -14.18 4.80
CA TRP A 15 3.99 -14.87 6.05
C TRP A 15 3.48 -13.95 7.14
N CYS A 16 2.50 -14.50 7.90
CA CYS A 16 2.02 -13.96 9.16
C CYS A 16 2.09 -15.05 10.22
N ILE A 17 2.23 -14.70 11.48
CA ILE A 17 2.00 -15.63 12.59
C ILE A 17 0.58 -16.17 12.51
N ARG A 18 -0.39 -15.26 12.34
CA ARG A 18 -1.82 -15.56 12.18
C ARG A 18 -2.41 -14.68 11.07
N LYS A 19 -3.21 -15.26 10.19
CA LYS A 19 -3.97 -14.50 9.19
C LYS A 19 -5.25 -13.96 9.81
N CYS A 20 -5.43 -12.64 9.75
CA CYS A 20 -6.61 -11.96 10.27
C CYS A 20 -7.87 -12.30 9.45
N PRO A 21 -9.08 -12.33 10.07
CA PRO A 21 -10.31 -12.77 9.40
C PRO A 21 -10.80 -11.83 8.28
N TYR A 22 -10.35 -10.57 8.27
CA TYR A 22 -10.67 -9.56 7.26
C TYR A 22 -9.63 -9.46 6.13
N CYS A 23 -8.45 -10.09 6.29
CA CYS A 23 -7.32 -9.86 5.40
C CYS A 23 -7.46 -10.63 4.08
N ASP A 24 -7.51 -9.90 2.96
CA ASP A 24 -7.55 -10.39 1.58
C ASP A 24 -6.17 -10.53 0.94
N PHE A 25 -5.12 -9.98 1.57
CA PHE A 25 -3.75 -10.03 1.05
C PHE A 25 -3.26 -11.46 0.82
N ASN A 26 -2.30 -11.61 -0.11
CA ASN A 26 -1.61 -12.88 -0.32
C ASN A 26 -0.72 -13.22 0.88
N SER A 27 -1.34 -13.50 2.01
CA SER A 27 -0.68 -13.81 3.27
C SER A 27 -0.98 -15.23 3.72
N HIS A 28 0.05 -15.90 4.27
CA HIS A 28 0.02 -17.30 4.66
C HIS A 28 0.41 -17.42 6.14
N SER A 29 -0.44 -18.10 6.93
CA SER A 29 -0.10 -18.39 8.33
C SER A 29 1.06 -19.38 8.41
N LEU A 30 2.00 -19.12 9.31
CA LEU A 30 3.12 -20.03 9.64
C LEU A 30 2.66 -21.37 10.22
N LYS A 31 1.41 -21.50 10.71
CA LYS A 31 0.86 -22.73 11.32
C LYS A 31 1.83 -23.35 12.36
N ASN A 32 2.36 -22.50 13.25
CA ASN A 32 3.33 -22.84 14.29
C ASN A 32 4.71 -23.29 13.79
N LYS A 33 5.03 -23.15 12.51
CA LYS A 33 6.39 -23.36 12.02
C LYS A 33 7.22 -22.12 12.28
N PRO A 34 8.48 -22.27 12.67
CA PRO A 34 9.39 -21.13 12.85
C PRO A 34 9.71 -20.49 11.49
N ILE A 35 9.80 -19.16 11.44
CA ILE A 35 10.04 -18.43 10.19
C ILE A 35 11.38 -18.77 9.54
N ASN A 36 12.39 -19.09 10.35
CA ASN A 36 13.73 -19.43 9.88
C ASN A 36 13.79 -20.66 8.94
N GLU A 37 12.78 -21.54 8.96
CA GLU A 37 12.67 -22.62 7.98
C GLU A 37 12.49 -22.10 6.54
N PHE A 38 11.95 -20.89 6.38
CA PHE A 38 11.59 -20.30 5.09
C PHE A 38 12.43 -19.09 4.74
N GLU A 39 12.90 -18.36 5.74
CA GLU A 39 13.49 -17.02 5.59
C GLU A 39 14.70 -17.03 4.65
N GLU A 40 15.66 -17.93 4.85
CA GLU A 40 16.88 -17.97 4.03
C GLU A 40 16.58 -18.32 2.57
N ILE A 41 15.77 -19.38 2.35
CA ILE A 41 15.42 -19.85 1.00
C ILE A 41 14.60 -18.78 0.27
N TYR A 42 13.69 -18.13 0.96
CA TYR A 42 12.87 -17.07 0.37
C TYR A 42 13.68 -15.82 0.08
N THR A 43 14.57 -15.42 0.98
CA THR A 43 15.50 -14.32 0.78
C THR A 43 16.34 -14.55 -0.48
N GLN A 44 16.86 -15.77 -0.68
CA GLN A 44 17.60 -16.10 -1.88
C GLN A 44 16.71 -16.02 -3.14
N ALA A 45 15.48 -16.53 -3.10
CA ALA A 45 14.56 -16.44 -4.24
C ALA A 45 14.22 -14.99 -4.60
N VAL A 46 14.05 -14.10 -3.61
CA VAL A 46 13.88 -12.65 -3.82
C VAL A 46 15.12 -12.04 -4.50
N ILE A 47 16.30 -12.37 -4.02
CA ILE A 47 17.60 -11.93 -4.60
C ILE A 47 17.73 -12.41 -6.05
N ASP A 48 17.39 -13.67 -6.33
CA ASP A 48 17.44 -14.24 -7.67
C ASP A 48 16.47 -13.51 -8.62
N GLN A 49 15.25 -13.19 -8.18
CA GLN A 49 14.30 -12.40 -8.97
C GLN A 49 14.82 -11.00 -9.26
N VAL A 50 15.40 -10.31 -8.26
CA VAL A 50 16.03 -9.00 -8.47
C VAL A 50 17.14 -9.12 -9.50
N SER A 51 18.08 -10.05 -9.30
CA SER A 51 19.25 -10.23 -10.15
C SER A 51 18.91 -10.57 -11.61
N ASN A 52 17.87 -11.38 -11.81
CA ASN A 52 17.44 -11.83 -13.14
C ASN A 52 16.37 -10.92 -13.79
N SER A 53 15.92 -9.87 -13.09
CA SER A 53 14.99 -8.92 -13.68
C SER A 53 15.55 -8.32 -14.98
N ALA A 54 14.75 -8.36 -16.06
CA ALA A 54 15.07 -7.77 -17.35
C ALA A 54 15.09 -6.23 -17.35
N ILE A 55 14.69 -5.61 -16.26
CA ILE A 55 14.72 -4.15 -16.11
C ILE A 55 16.18 -3.70 -16.10
N ARG A 56 16.47 -2.69 -16.92
CA ARG A 56 17.84 -2.18 -17.09
C ARG A 56 18.51 -1.80 -15.78
N LYS A 57 19.75 -2.18 -15.64
CA LYS A 57 20.69 -1.58 -14.66
C LYS A 57 20.65 -0.05 -14.83
N ASN A 58 20.86 0.70 -13.78
CA ASN A 58 20.87 2.17 -13.76
C ASN A 58 19.49 2.87 -13.72
N LYS A 59 18.38 2.16 -13.53
CA LYS A 59 17.14 2.83 -13.10
C LYS A 59 17.34 3.44 -11.72
N ILE A 60 16.90 4.68 -11.55
CA ILE A 60 16.89 5.35 -10.25
C ILE A 60 15.63 4.91 -9.51
N ILE A 61 15.81 4.43 -8.28
CA ILE A 61 14.75 3.92 -7.41
C ILE A 61 14.44 4.96 -6.33
N PRO A 62 13.28 5.64 -6.38
CA PRO A 62 12.88 6.63 -5.38
C PRO A 62 12.28 6.00 -4.12
N SER A 63 11.78 4.76 -4.20
CA SER A 63 11.21 4.08 -3.05
C SER A 63 11.28 2.55 -3.14
N ILE A 64 11.48 1.92 -1.98
CA ILE A 64 11.40 0.47 -1.76
C ILE A 64 10.40 0.24 -0.62
N PHE A 65 9.47 -0.69 -0.79
CA PHE A 65 8.47 -1.00 0.21
C PHE A 65 8.43 -2.50 0.49
N PHE A 66 8.75 -2.88 1.72
CA PHE A 66 8.59 -4.24 2.21
C PHE A 66 7.19 -4.38 2.84
N GLY A 67 6.33 -5.14 2.18
CA GLY A 67 4.92 -5.30 2.59
C GLY A 67 4.41 -6.73 2.44
N GLY A 68 3.10 -6.90 2.64
CA GLY A 68 2.37 -8.13 2.36
C GLY A 68 1.75 -8.81 3.56
N GLY A 69 2.37 -9.85 4.10
CA GLY A 69 1.95 -10.51 5.33
C GLY A 69 2.44 -9.75 6.55
N THR A 70 3.64 -10.07 7.02
CA THR A 70 4.29 -9.41 8.14
C THR A 70 5.80 -9.35 7.88
N PRO A 71 6.30 -8.34 7.16
CA PRO A 71 7.71 -8.22 6.82
C PRO A 71 8.64 -8.19 8.03
N SER A 72 8.18 -7.68 9.16
CA SER A 72 8.93 -7.66 10.42
C SER A 72 9.19 -9.03 11.05
N LEU A 73 8.72 -10.11 10.44
CA LEU A 73 9.14 -11.48 10.82
C LEU A 73 10.53 -11.83 10.29
N PHE A 74 10.98 -11.16 9.22
CA PHE A 74 12.30 -11.40 8.65
C PHE A 74 13.37 -10.64 9.43
N SER A 75 14.51 -11.27 9.61
CA SER A 75 15.64 -10.67 10.34
C SER A 75 16.22 -9.46 9.60
N PRO A 76 16.81 -8.49 10.33
CA PRO A 76 17.55 -7.40 9.69
C PRO A 76 18.62 -7.87 8.72
N ASN A 77 19.26 -9.01 8.97
CA ASN A 77 20.26 -9.60 8.08
C ASN A 77 19.68 -10.02 6.72
N SER A 78 18.47 -10.59 6.69
CA SER A 78 17.79 -10.95 5.44
C SER A 78 17.37 -9.71 4.66
N ILE A 79 16.88 -8.67 5.34
CA ILE A 79 16.58 -7.38 4.72
C ILE A 79 17.84 -6.74 4.14
N GLU A 80 18.96 -6.77 4.87
CA GLU A 80 20.25 -6.27 4.40
C GLU A 80 20.70 -6.95 3.10
N LYS A 81 20.67 -8.29 3.06
CA LYS A 81 21.02 -9.07 1.86
C LYS A 81 20.20 -8.65 0.63
N ILE A 82 18.89 -8.45 0.81
CA ILE A 82 18.00 -8.00 -0.27
C ILE A 82 18.38 -6.58 -0.71
N LEU A 83 18.57 -5.64 0.23
CA LEU A 83 18.90 -4.25 -0.08
C LEU A 83 20.26 -4.11 -0.76
N LEU A 84 21.27 -4.87 -0.34
CA LEU A 84 22.59 -4.91 -0.99
C LEU A 84 22.46 -5.38 -2.44
N ASN A 85 21.75 -6.46 -2.69
CA ASN A 85 21.53 -6.94 -4.06
C ASN A 85 20.76 -5.94 -4.93
N ILE A 86 19.77 -5.24 -4.37
CA ILE A 86 19.07 -4.15 -5.07
C ILE A 86 20.04 -3.02 -5.42
N SER A 87 20.92 -2.62 -4.49
CA SER A 87 21.91 -1.54 -4.69
C SER A 87 22.98 -1.90 -5.73
N ASP A 88 23.33 -3.18 -5.85
CA ASP A 88 24.27 -3.68 -6.88
C ASP A 88 23.66 -3.61 -8.28
N LYS A 89 22.34 -3.71 -8.38
CA LYS A 89 21.63 -3.71 -9.66
C LYS A 89 21.08 -2.35 -10.08
N TYR A 90 20.57 -1.57 -9.12
CA TYR A 90 19.90 -0.30 -9.37
C TYR A 90 20.60 0.84 -8.61
N THR A 91 20.40 2.06 -9.09
CA THR A 91 20.81 3.26 -8.38
C THR A 91 19.69 3.71 -7.44
N LEU A 92 19.93 3.70 -6.15
CA LEU A 92 18.98 4.29 -5.19
C LEU A 92 19.08 5.81 -5.24
N GLU A 93 17.95 6.50 -5.19
CA GLU A 93 17.91 7.95 -5.01
C GLU A 93 18.56 8.32 -3.67
N LYS A 94 19.21 9.48 -3.57
CA LYS A 94 19.96 9.88 -2.35
C LYS A 94 19.09 9.83 -1.09
N ASP A 95 17.81 10.18 -1.22
CA ASP A 95 16.78 10.17 -0.18
C ASP A 95 15.72 9.10 -0.43
N CYS A 96 16.11 7.97 -1.01
CA CYS A 96 15.21 6.85 -1.28
C CYS A 96 14.42 6.49 -0.03
N GLU A 97 13.08 6.49 -0.15
CA GLU A 97 12.19 6.04 0.93
C GLU A 97 12.23 4.50 0.99
N ILE A 98 12.68 3.95 2.11
CA ILE A 98 12.72 2.50 2.33
C ILE A 98 11.80 2.17 3.51
N THR A 99 10.59 1.69 3.18
CA THR A 99 9.54 1.38 4.15
C THR A 99 9.53 -0.11 4.49
N LEU A 100 9.28 -0.43 5.76
CA LEU A 100 9.00 -1.78 6.22
C LEU A 100 7.72 -1.80 7.07
N GLU A 101 6.79 -2.69 6.71
CA GLU A 101 5.59 -2.97 7.52
C GLU A 101 5.94 -3.83 8.73
N ALA A 102 5.41 -3.45 9.88
CA ALA A 102 5.64 -4.15 11.15
C ALA A 102 4.36 -4.37 11.94
N ASN A 103 4.27 -5.55 12.55
CA ASN A 103 3.19 -5.86 13.48
C ASN A 103 3.69 -5.70 14.93
N PRO A 104 3.01 -4.91 15.79
CA PRO A 104 3.42 -4.68 17.17
C PRO A 104 3.67 -5.95 17.99
N GLY A 105 2.95 -7.04 17.72
CA GLY A 105 3.12 -8.31 18.43
C GLY A 105 4.30 -9.18 17.97
N THR A 106 5.07 -8.73 16.97
CA THR A 106 6.16 -9.54 16.38
C THR A 106 7.52 -8.88 16.43
N ILE A 107 7.62 -7.66 16.95
CA ILE A 107 8.83 -6.87 16.85
C ILE A 107 9.27 -6.35 18.22
N ASP A 108 10.56 -6.30 18.43
CA ASP A 108 11.21 -5.70 19.57
C ASP A 108 12.19 -4.58 19.14
N GLN A 109 12.72 -3.87 20.15
CA GLN A 109 13.63 -2.75 19.92
C GLN A 109 14.91 -3.16 19.18
N SER A 110 15.40 -4.40 19.36
CA SER A 110 16.63 -4.87 18.71
C SER A 110 16.43 -4.98 17.20
N TYR A 111 15.26 -5.43 16.77
CA TYR A 111 14.88 -5.51 15.36
C TYR A 111 14.74 -4.12 14.74
N PHE A 112 14.07 -3.17 15.40
CA PHE A 112 13.99 -1.79 14.90
C PHE A 112 15.38 -1.15 14.70
N LYS A 113 16.29 -1.30 15.68
CA LYS A 113 17.67 -0.82 15.54
C LYS A 113 18.40 -1.51 14.39
N GLY A 114 18.18 -2.81 14.23
CA GLY A 114 18.73 -3.58 13.12
C GLY A 114 18.24 -3.07 11.77
N TYR A 115 16.93 -2.86 11.60
CA TYR A 115 16.36 -2.33 10.38
C TYR A 115 16.85 -0.91 10.04
N LYS A 116 16.94 -0.02 11.04
CA LYS A 116 17.51 1.32 10.83
C LYS A 116 18.96 1.23 10.33
N LYS A 117 19.76 0.34 10.92
CA LYS A 117 21.16 0.14 10.55
C LYS A 117 21.33 -0.31 9.09
N VAL A 118 20.43 -1.17 8.60
CA VAL A 118 20.52 -1.70 7.22
C VAL A 118 19.84 -0.81 6.18
N GLY A 119 19.31 0.35 6.59
CA GLY A 119 18.83 1.38 5.67
C GLY A 119 17.33 1.60 5.64
N ILE A 120 16.50 0.86 6.40
CA ILE A 120 15.09 1.20 6.57
C ILE A 120 15.00 2.59 7.20
N ASN A 121 14.22 3.50 6.58
CA ASN A 121 14.07 4.88 7.06
C ASN A 121 12.62 5.29 7.33
N ARG A 122 11.65 4.43 7.00
CA ARG A 122 10.24 4.56 7.32
C ARG A 122 9.69 3.23 7.82
N VAL A 123 8.84 3.26 8.86
CA VAL A 123 8.15 2.06 9.39
C VAL A 123 6.65 2.28 9.38
N SER A 124 5.89 1.30 8.89
CA SER A 124 4.43 1.27 8.95
C SER A 124 3.98 0.28 10.02
N LEU A 125 3.30 0.76 11.05
CA LEU A 125 2.88 -0.04 12.19
C LEU A 125 1.41 -0.42 12.08
N GLY A 126 1.12 -1.70 11.90
CA GLY A 126 -0.24 -2.24 11.81
C GLY A 126 -0.95 -2.26 13.17
N ILE A 127 -1.31 -1.12 13.70
CA ILE A 127 -1.98 -0.94 14.99
C ILE A 127 -3.43 -1.40 14.95
N GLN A 128 -4.17 -0.99 13.93
CA GLN A 128 -5.57 -1.19 13.64
C GLN A 128 -6.53 -0.48 14.62
N SER A 129 -6.34 -0.60 15.93
CA SER A 129 -7.08 0.11 16.99
C SER A 129 -6.25 0.14 18.27
N PHE A 130 -6.53 1.09 19.16
CA PHE A 130 -6.02 1.12 20.55
C PHE A 130 -7.05 0.59 21.55
N ASN A 131 -8.11 -0.06 21.07
CA ASN A 131 -9.14 -0.68 21.89
C ASN A 131 -9.03 -2.20 21.84
N ASP A 132 -8.77 -2.85 22.97
CA ASP A 132 -8.59 -4.31 23.06
C ASP A 132 -9.82 -5.11 22.63
N ILE A 133 -11.03 -4.54 22.75
CA ILE A 133 -12.26 -5.20 22.26
C ILE A 133 -12.21 -5.31 20.73
N HIS A 134 -11.85 -4.23 20.04
CA HIS A 134 -11.75 -4.21 18.59
C HIS A 134 -10.55 -5.01 18.10
N LEU A 135 -9.40 -4.97 18.77
CA LEU A 135 -8.25 -5.82 18.45
C LEU A 135 -8.61 -7.31 18.54
N LYS A 136 -9.37 -7.73 19.54
CA LYS A 136 -9.87 -9.11 19.67
C LYS A 136 -10.85 -9.46 18.56
N SER A 137 -11.77 -8.57 18.20
CA SER A 137 -12.73 -8.81 17.11
C SER A 137 -12.04 -8.95 15.74
N LEU A 138 -10.91 -8.27 15.55
CA LEU A 138 -10.03 -8.37 14.36
C LEU A 138 -9.06 -9.57 14.45
N GLU A 139 -9.10 -10.35 15.52
CA GLU A 139 -8.17 -11.45 15.83
C GLU A 139 -6.68 -11.02 15.77
N ARG A 140 -6.39 -9.79 16.22
CA ARG A 140 -5.00 -9.32 16.33
C ARG A 140 -4.27 -10.06 17.45
N ILE A 141 -2.97 -10.28 17.22
CA ILE A 141 -2.11 -11.01 18.18
C ILE A 141 -1.53 -10.11 19.25
N HIS A 142 -1.67 -8.78 19.14
CA HIS A 142 -1.21 -7.78 20.08
C HIS A 142 -2.39 -7.11 20.80
N ASP A 143 -2.13 -6.58 21.97
CA ASP A 143 -3.03 -5.73 22.76
C ASP A 143 -2.64 -4.24 22.66
N ARG A 144 -3.43 -3.38 23.30
CA ARG A 144 -3.19 -1.93 23.35
C ARG A 144 -1.80 -1.57 23.89
N ASN A 145 -1.35 -2.25 24.94
CA ASN A 145 -0.07 -1.93 25.58
C ASN A 145 1.11 -2.30 24.67
N GLN A 146 1.01 -3.43 23.99
CA GLN A 146 2.00 -3.84 22.98
C GLN A 146 2.02 -2.88 21.79
N ALA A 147 0.84 -2.41 21.33
CA ALA A 147 0.75 -1.39 20.29
C ALA A 147 1.47 -0.09 20.68
N LEU A 148 1.18 0.45 21.87
CA LEU A 148 1.82 1.66 22.37
C LEU A 148 3.33 1.48 22.59
N SER A 149 3.75 0.34 23.14
CA SER A 149 5.18 0.03 23.31
C SER A 149 5.92 -0.01 21.98
N ALA A 150 5.35 -0.65 20.95
CA ALA A 150 5.95 -0.71 19.63
C ALA A 150 6.09 0.68 18.99
N VAL A 151 5.08 1.54 19.14
CA VAL A 151 5.11 2.93 18.66
C VAL A 151 6.21 3.74 19.34
N ILE A 152 6.32 3.66 20.68
CA ILE A 152 7.36 4.37 21.43
C ILE A 152 8.75 3.93 20.96
N GLN A 153 8.98 2.62 20.86
CA GLN A 153 10.25 2.06 20.38
C GLN A 153 10.58 2.48 18.94
N ALA A 154 9.58 2.52 18.06
CA ALA A 154 9.77 2.97 16.68
C ALA A 154 10.14 4.46 16.63
N ARG A 155 9.47 5.33 17.40
CA ARG A 155 9.77 6.77 17.47
C ARG A 155 11.17 7.09 17.98
N ASP A 156 11.68 6.29 18.92
CA ASP A 156 13.04 6.47 19.42
C ASP A 156 14.13 6.22 18.34
N ILE A 157 13.74 5.54 17.24
CA ILE A 157 14.68 5.06 16.23
C ILE A 157 14.44 5.70 14.85
N PHE A 158 13.17 5.92 14.47
CA PHE A 158 12.79 6.39 13.15
C PHE A 158 12.16 7.79 13.20
N ASP A 159 12.58 8.64 12.26
CA ASP A 159 12.05 10.00 12.07
C ASP A 159 10.81 10.03 11.14
N ASN A 160 10.38 8.87 10.65
CA ASN A 160 9.21 8.74 9.79
C ASN A 160 8.48 7.44 10.12
N ILE A 161 7.36 7.58 10.81
CA ILE A 161 6.50 6.45 11.18
C ILE A 161 5.09 6.66 10.65
N ASN A 162 4.48 5.57 10.22
CA ASN A 162 3.07 5.50 9.89
C ASN A 162 2.33 4.62 10.89
N LEU A 163 1.14 5.03 11.29
CA LEU A 163 0.19 4.18 12.01
C LEU A 163 -0.91 3.75 11.04
N ASP A 164 -1.06 2.44 10.83
CA ASP A 164 -2.19 1.88 10.13
C ASP A 164 -3.31 1.62 11.14
N LEU A 165 -4.42 2.32 10.97
CA LEU A 165 -5.62 2.25 11.81
C LEU A 165 -6.83 1.90 10.95
N MET A 166 -7.85 1.36 11.60
CA MET A 166 -9.11 1.00 10.94
C MET A 166 -10.29 1.63 11.66
N TYR A 167 -11.37 1.87 10.93
CA TYR A 167 -12.64 2.33 11.46
C TYR A 167 -13.81 1.53 10.89
N ALA A 168 -15.02 1.80 11.35
CA ALA A 168 -16.20 0.99 11.08
C ALA A 168 -16.01 -0.48 11.50
N LEU A 169 -15.28 -0.68 12.61
CA LEU A 169 -14.98 -1.99 13.17
C LEU A 169 -16.25 -2.66 13.74
N PRO A 170 -16.25 -3.98 13.94
CA PRO A 170 -17.41 -4.67 14.49
C PRO A 170 -17.92 -4.03 15.78
N ASN A 171 -19.20 -3.59 15.77
CA ASN A 171 -19.87 -2.89 16.87
C ASN A 171 -19.17 -1.60 17.36
N GLN A 172 -18.29 -0.99 16.58
CA GLN A 172 -17.60 0.24 16.97
C GLN A 172 -18.57 1.42 17.08
N THR A 173 -18.47 2.15 18.18
CA THR A 173 -19.23 3.39 18.41
C THR A 173 -18.39 4.62 18.03
N MET A 174 -19.06 5.75 17.76
CA MET A 174 -18.41 7.04 17.53
C MET A 174 -17.48 7.44 18.69
N SER A 175 -17.87 7.16 19.94
CA SER A 175 -17.05 7.48 21.13
C SER A 175 -15.78 6.65 21.21
N GLU A 176 -15.82 5.39 20.77
CA GLU A 176 -14.64 4.52 20.75
C GLU A 176 -13.68 4.93 19.64
N LEU A 177 -14.21 5.24 18.45
CA LEU A 177 -13.41 5.81 17.36
C LEU A 177 -12.75 7.13 17.79
N ASP A 178 -13.50 8.03 18.43
CA ASP A 178 -12.98 9.30 18.95
C ASP A 178 -11.77 9.11 19.88
N LYS A 179 -11.81 8.10 20.74
CA LYS A 179 -10.68 7.74 21.61
C LYS A 179 -9.48 7.20 20.82
N ASP A 180 -9.70 6.36 19.81
CA ASP A 180 -8.64 5.84 18.93
C ASP A 180 -7.95 6.98 18.18
N VAL A 181 -8.72 7.92 17.59
CA VAL A 181 -8.19 9.09 16.90
C VAL A 181 -7.38 9.98 17.84
N ASN A 182 -7.91 10.27 19.05
CA ASN A 182 -7.18 11.07 20.03
C ASN A 182 -5.88 10.40 20.48
N GLN A 183 -5.89 9.06 20.65
CA GLN A 183 -4.68 8.32 20.98
C GLN A 183 -3.65 8.39 19.85
N ALA A 184 -4.06 8.26 18.59
CA ALA A 184 -3.18 8.41 17.44
C ALA A 184 -2.57 9.82 17.36
N LEU A 185 -3.41 10.85 17.55
CA LEU A 185 -2.98 12.26 17.56
C LEU A 185 -2.01 12.56 18.72
N SER A 186 -2.20 11.97 19.90
CA SER A 186 -1.27 12.16 21.04
C SER A 186 0.13 11.60 20.80
N ILE A 187 0.27 10.69 19.83
CA ILE A 187 1.54 10.12 19.40
C ILE A 187 2.28 11.07 18.41
N GLU A 188 1.54 11.92 17.71
CA GLU A 188 2.03 12.83 16.68
C GLU A 188 2.90 12.18 15.57
N PRO A 189 2.49 11.04 14.97
CA PRO A 189 3.27 10.41 13.92
C PRO A 189 3.39 11.35 12.70
N GLU A 190 4.28 11.02 11.77
CA GLU A 190 4.45 11.77 10.51
C GLU A 190 3.34 11.45 9.53
N HIS A 191 2.77 10.24 9.63
CA HIS A 191 1.77 9.71 8.71
C HIS A 191 0.75 8.84 9.45
N ILE A 192 -0.51 8.88 9.03
CA ILE A 192 -1.58 8.05 9.56
C ILE A 192 -2.41 7.52 8.38
N SER A 193 -2.57 6.21 8.32
CA SER A 193 -3.52 5.56 7.40
C SER A 193 -4.76 5.15 8.19
N TYR A 194 -5.95 5.55 7.72
CA TYR A 194 -7.23 5.10 8.25
C TYR A 194 -8.00 4.34 7.19
N TYR A 195 -8.16 3.04 7.39
CA TYR A 195 -8.87 2.15 6.48
C TYR A 195 -10.29 1.87 6.99
N HIS A 196 -11.29 2.09 6.13
CA HIS A 196 -12.62 1.56 6.35
C HIS A 196 -12.58 0.03 6.33
N LEU A 197 -13.16 -0.63 7.34
CA LEU A 197 -13.26 -2.10 7.32
C LEU A 197 -14.23 -2.53 6.22
N THR A 198 -13.68 -3.01 5.11
CA THR A 198 -14.43 -3.59 3.99
C THR A 198 -14.45 -5.11 4.10
N ILE A 199 -15.59 -5.71 3.81
CA ILE A 199 -15.75 -7.17 3.78
C ILE A 199 -15.36 -7.68 2.40
N GLU A 200 -14.11 -8.08 2.26
CA GLU A 200 -13.57 -8.54 0.98
C GLU A 200 -13.92 -10.01 0.69
N PRO A 201 -14.17 -10.37 -0.58
CA PRO A 201 -14.38 -11.76 -0.99
C PRO A 201 -13.23 -12.67 -0.53
N ASN A 202 -13.54 -13.95 -0.32
CA ASN A 202 -12.58 -14.98 0.11
C ASN A 202 -11.96 -14.78 1.50
N THR A 203 -12.49 -13.87 2.32
CA THR A 203 -12.10 -13.70 3.73
C THR A 203 -13.04 -14.45 4.67
N MET A 204 -12.59 -14.63 5.93
CA MET A 204 -13.45 -15.21 6.96
C MET A 204 -14.63 -14.29 7.30
N PHE A 205 -14.42 -12.96 7.27
CA PHE A 205 -15.49 -11.99 7.46
C PHE A 205 -16.52 -12.02 6.33
N HIS A 206 -16.13 -12.35 5.09
CA HIS A 206 -17.10 -12.57 4.01
C HIS A 206 -17.98 -13.81 4.29
N LYS A 207 -17.36 -14.89 4.80
CA LYS A 207 -18.08 -16.12 5.12
C LYS A 207 -18.96 -15.99 6.37
N PHE A 208 -18.50 -15.21 7.35
CA PHE A 208 -19.17 -14.97 8.63
C PHE A 208 -19.11 -13.45 8.93
N PRO A 209 -19.98 -12.66 8.29
CA PRO A 209 -19.93 -11.20 8.42
C PRO A 209 -20.15 -10.75 9.88
N PRO A 210 -19.26 -9.91 10.43
CA PRO A 210 -19.50 -9.31 11.73
C PRO A 210 -20.58 -8.23 11.65
N ASN A 211 -21.14 -7.86 12.79
CA ASN A 211 -22.04 -6.72 12.85
C ASN A 211 -21.25 -5.41 12.75
N GLN A 212 -21.34 -4.72 11.61
CA GLN A 212 -20.71 -3.42 11.37
C GLN A 212 -21.67 -2.27 11.65
N PRO A 213 -21.16 -1.05 11.91
CA PRO A 213 -21.97 0.18 11.86
C PRO A 213 -22.66 0.33 10.51
N SER A 214 -23.81 1.02 10.48
CA SER A 214 -24.48 1.34 9.21
C SER A 214 -23.60 2.25 8.33
N ASP A 215 -23.91 2.30 7.02
CA ASP A 215 -23.18 3.14 6.07
C ASP A 215 -23.19 4.61 6.48
N ASP A 216 -24.32 5.13 6.98
CA ASP A 216 -24.43 6.51 7.47
C ASP A 216 -23.49 6.75 8.68
N VAL A 217 -23.49 5.83 9.65
CA VAL A 217 -22.57 5.93 10.81
C VAL A 217 -21.12 5.81 10.37
N SER A 218 -20.82 4.94 9.41
CA SER A 218 -19.47 4.78 8.86
C SER A 218 -19.00 6.04 8.12
N ALA A 219 -19.91 6.73 7.40
CA ALA A 219 -19.62 8.02 6.78
C ALA A 219 -19.33 9.10 7.84
N ASP A 220 -20.17 9.20 8.89
CA ASP A 220 -19.94 10.12 10.01
C ASP A 220 -18.59 9.84 10.71
N MET A 221 -18.20 8.58 10.82
CA MET A 221 -16.88 8.17 11.34
C MET A 221 -15.73 8.70 10.47
N GLY A 222 -15.84 8.55 9.16
CA GLY A 222 -14.88 9.10 8.21
C GLY A 222 -14.74 10.63 8.32
N ASP A 223 -15.87 11.33 8.42
CA ASP A 223 -15.89 12.78 8.60
C ASP A 223 -15.29 13.23 9.94
N LEU A 224 -15.49 12.46 11.02
CA LEU A 224 -14.85 12.72 12.31
C LEU A 224 -13.32 12.61 12.19
N ILE A 225 -12.82 11.55 11.56
CA ILE A 225 -11.39 11.33 11.34
C ILE A 225 -10.80 12.50 10.56
N ALA A 226 -11.39 12.84 9.40
CA ALA A 226 -10.89 13.89 8.53
C ALA A 226 -10.80 15.23 9.28
N ARG A 227 -11.89 15.68 9.92
CA ARG A 227 -11.91 16.94 10.68
C ARG A 227 -10.87 16.98 11.79
N LYS A 228 -10.70 15.88 12.54
CA LYS A 228 -9.71 15.85 13.64
C LYS A 228 -8.29 15.92 13.13
N LEU A 229 -7.95 15.11 12.11
CA LEU A 229 -6.61 15.08 11.56
C LEU A 229 -6.23 16.42 10.89
N GLU A 230 -7.16 17.03 10.14
CA GLU A 230 -6.96 18.36 9.54
C GLU A 230 -6.70 19.45 10.60
N ASN A 231 -7.43 19.41 11.72
CA ASN A 231 -7.22 20.36 12.84
C ASN A 231 -5.84 20.19 13.50
N PHE A 232 -5.19 19.05 13.35
CA PHE A 232 -3.82 18.77 13.81
C PHE A 232 -2.77 18.90 12.68
N ASN A 233 -3.12 19.59 11.59
CA ASN A 233 -2.26 19.88 10.43
C ASN A 233 -1.81 18.65 9.63
N TYR A 234 -2.57 17.56 9.66
CA TYR A 234 -2.39 16.47 8.70
C TYR A 234 -3.15 16.78 7.42
N GLN A 235 -2.49 16.60 6.29
CA GLN A 235 -3.09 16.75 4.97
C GLN A 235 -3.70 15.42 4.54
N HIS A 236 -5.00 15.38 4.25
CA HIS A 236 -5.67 14.26 3.62
C HIS A 236 -5.26 14.24 2.14
N TYR A 237 -4.22 13.49 1.77
CA TYR A 237 -3.64 13.58 0.44
C TYR A 237 -4.17 12.51 -0.53
N GLU A 238 -4.64 11.37 -0.02
CA GLU A 238 -5.28 10.29 -0.79
C GLU A 238 -6.36 9.61 0.05
N THR A 239 -7.15 8.70 -0.55
CA THR A 239 -8.38 8.12 0.00
C THR A 239 -8.29 7.68 1.47
N SER A 240 -7.19 7.05 1.88
CA SER A 240 -7.05 6.43 3.20
C SER A 240 -5.93 7.05 4.03
N ALA A 241 -5.18 8.03 3.52
CA ALA A 241 -3.96 8.45 4.16
C ALA A 241 -3.87 9.97 4.41
N TYR A 242 -3.32 10.27 5.57
CA TYR A 242 -3.09 11.60 6.12
C TYR A 242 -1.61 11.75 6.48
N ALA A 243 -1.00 12.85 6.11
CA ALA A 243 0.41 13.10 6.38
C ALA A 243 0.66 14.52 6.85
N LYS A 244 1.68 14.72 7.67
CA LYS A 244 2.30 16.03 7.87
C LYS A 244 2.93 16.46 6.55
N LYS A 245 3.15 17.76 6.38
CA LYS A 245 3.75 18.30 5.16
C LYS A 245 5.07 17.59 4.80
N ASP A 246 5.20 17.19 3.54
CA ASP A 246 6.37 16.50 2.97
C ASP A 246 6.63 15.10 3.60
N LYS A 247 5.58 14.47 4.18
CA LYS A 247 5.62 13.15 4.78
C LYS A 247 4.68 12.13 4.14
N GLU A 248 4.13 12.47 2.98
CA GLU A 248 3.33 11.55 2.17
C GLU A 248 4.17 10.32 1.80
N CYS A 249 3.57 9.14 1.77
CA CYS A 249 4.23 7.91 1.36
C CYS A 249 4.62 7.97 -0.13
N ARG A 250 5.92 8.09 -0.42
CA ARG A 250 6.43 8.22 -1.81
C ARG A 250 6.11 6.99 -2.65
N HIS A 251 6.12 5.82 -2.02
CA HIS A 251 5.78 4.56 -2.68
C HIS A 251 4.32 4.55 -3.15
N ASN A 252 3.38 4.94 -2.27
CA ASN A 252 1.96 5.01 -2.61
C ASN A 252 1.69 6.10 -3.65
N LEU A 253 2.32 7.27 -3.50
CA LEU A 253 2.21 8.34 -4.50
C LEU A 253 2.68 7.90 -5.89
N ASN A 254 3.68 7.02 -5.98
CA ASN A 254 4.10 6.47 -7.27
C ASN A 254 2.98 5.65 -7.92
N TYR A 255 2.24 4.83 -7.16
CA TYR A 255 1.06 4.13 -7.67
C TYR A 255 -0.02 5.10 -8.12
N TRP A 256 -0.39 6.05 -7.26
CA TRP A 256 -1.48 6.98 -7.54
C TRP A 256 -1.17 7.92 -8.72
N LYS A 257 0.10 8.21 -8.99
CA LYS A 257 0.57 8.94 -10.18
C LYS A 257 0.84 8.03 -11.38
N PHE A 258 0.36 6.81 -11.34
CA PHE A 258 0.50 5.82 -12.40
C PHE A 258 1.97 5.56 -12.80
N GLY A 259 2.88 5.58 -11.83
CA GLY A 259 4.30 5.25 -12.02
C GLY A 259 4.52 3.76 -12.24
N ASP A 260 5.73 3.39 -12.67
CA ASP A 260 6.13 1.99 -12.77
C ASP A 260 6.49 1.43 -11.41
N TYR A 261 6.22 0.15 -11.21
CA TYR A 261 6.66 -0.58 -10.05
C TYR A 261 6.97 -2.04 -10.38
N LEU A 262 8.05 -2.55 -9.79
CA LEU A 262 8.45 -3.94 -9.85
C LEU A 262 8.09 -4.62 -8.53
N GLY A 263 7.14 -5.55 -8.60
CA GLY A 263 6.80 -6.43 -7.49
C GLY A 263 7.70 -7.66 -7.49
N ILE A 264 8.26 -7.95 -6.34
CA ILE A 264 9.19 -9.05 -6.10
C ILE A 264 8.67 -9.87 -4.93
N GLY A 265 8.62 -11.18 -5.07
CA GLY A 265 8.09 -12.08 -4.05
C GLY A 265 6.75 -12.71 -4.42
N ALA A 266 6.34 -13.71 -3.66
CA ALA A 266 5.15 -14.52 -3.93
C ALA A 266 3.86 -13.67 -3.93
N GLY A 267 3.15 -13.66 -5.05
CA GLY A 267 1.91 -12.91 -5.24
C GLY A 267 2.12 -11.42 -5.52
N ALA A 268 3.36 -10.96 -5.66
CA ALA A 268 3.63 -9.56 -6.01
C ALA A 268 3.21 -9.26 -7.46
N HIS A 269 2.62 -8.09 -7.66
CA HIS A 269 2.23 -7.56 -8.95
C HIS A 269 3.24 -6.51 -9.42
N SER A 270 3.41 -6.39 -10.71
CA SER A 270 4.23 -5.33 -11.34
C SER A 270 3.45 -4.60 -12.42
N LYS A 271 3.78 -3.32 -12.63
CA LYS A 271 3.41 -2.55 -13.83
C LYS A 271 4.67 -1.89 -14.38
N ILE A 272 5.05 -2.26 -15.59
CA ILE A 272 6.31 -1.82 -16.21
C ILE A 272 6.03 -1.25 -17.59
N THR A 273 6.51 -0.04 -17.84
CA THR A 273 6.51 0.58 -19.15
C THR A 273 7.80 0.19 -19.90
N SER A 274 7.64 -0.46 -21.05
CA SER A 274 8.74 -0.89 -21.92
C SER A 274 9.33 0.28 -22.71
N ASN A 275 10.45 0.06 -23.40
CA ASN A 275 11.12 1.11 -24.19
C ASN A 275 10.28 1.62 -25.38
N ASN A 276 9.34 0.82 -25.87
CA ASN A 276 8.37 1.22 -26.89
C ASN A 276 7.07 1.78 -26.30
N GLU A 277 7.13 2.23 -25.04
CA GLU A 277 6.04 2.87 -24.29
C GLU A 277 4.82 1.97 -24.02
N GLN A 278 4.90 0.68 -24.31
CA GLN A 278 3.85 -0.27 -23.96
C GLN A 278 3.92 -0.64 -22.47
N GLN A 279 2.76 -0.73 -21.83
CA GLN A 279 2.65 -1.08 -20.43
C GLN A 279 2.30 -2.56 -20.27
N HIS A 280 2.97 -3.21 -19.32
CA HIS A 280 2.83 -4.63 -19.05
C HIS A 280 2.53 -4.87 -17.57
N ARG A 281 1.64 -5.82 -17.32
CA ARG A 281 1.39 -6.38 -15.99
C ARG A 281 2.11 -7.71 -15.86
N PHE A 282 2.66 -7.97 -14.66
CA PHE A 282 3.23 -9.26 -14.29
C PHE A 282 2.68 -9.63 -12.93
N ILE A 283 2.41 -10.92 -12.72
CA ILE A 283 1.95 -11.48 -11.45
C ILE A 283 2.88 -12.62 -11.08
N CYS A 284 3.53 -12.54 -9.92
CA CYS A 284 4.34 -13.63 -9.39
C CYS A 284 3.47 -14.80 -8.91
N PHE A 285 4.02 -16.01 -8.87
CA PHE A 285 3.34 -17.15 -8.26
C PHE A 285 2.83 -16.80 -6.87
N MET A 286 1.54 -17.02 -6.61
CA MET A 286 0.91 -16.68 -5.33
C MET A 286 1.37 -17.57 -4.18
N SER A 287 1.60 -18.84 -4.45
CA SER A 287 2.12 -19.79 -3.45
C SER A 287 3.60 -19.55 -3.18
N PRO A 288 4.01 -19.31 -1.91
CA PRO A 288 5.43 -19.14 -1.57
C PRO A 288 6.29 -20.31 -2.01
N SER A 289 5.79 -21.56 -1.91
CA SER A 289 6.53 -22.74 -2.34
C SER A 289 6.70 -22.80 -3.87
N GLN A 290 5.68 -22.42 -4.65
CA GLN A 290 5.82 -22.33 -6.10
C GLN A 290 6.80 -21.24 -6.51
N TYR A 291 6.74 -20.07 -5.85
CA TYR A 291 7.66 -18.98 -6.07
C TYR A 291 9.13 -19.39 -5.81
N MET A 292 9.41 -19.99 -4.65
CA MET A 292 10.76 -20.48 -4.31
C MET A 292 11.25 -21.59 -5.25
N ASN A 293 10.36 -22.47 -5.71
CA ASN A 293 10.72 -23.48 -6.70
C ASN A 293 10.98 -22.87 -8.08
N GLY A 294 10.14 -21.92 -8.51
CA GLY A 294 10.32 -21.22 -9.77
C GLY A 294 11.63 -20.43 -9.85
N ALA A 295 12.14 -19.93 -8.73
CA ALA A 295 13.44 -19.25 -8.66
C ALA A 295 14.60 -20.12 -9.17
N LYS A 296 14.55 -21.43 -9.00
CA LYS A 296 15.58 -22.39 -9.48
C LYS A 296 15.71 -22.38 -11.01
N ASP A 297 14.61 -22.09 -11.69
CA ASP A 297 14.51 -22.08 -13.15
C ASP A 297 14.37 -20.66 -13.73
N ASN A 298 14.57 -19.64 -12.90
CA ASN A 298 14.31 -18.22 -13.23
C ASN A 298 12.88 -17.94 -13.71
N ASN A 299 11.93 -18.73 -13.28
CA ASN A 299 10.50 -18.61 -13.58
C ASN A 299 9.75 -18.11 -12.35
N PHE A 300 9.46 -16.83 -12.28
CA PHE A 300 8.80 -16.19 -11.12
C PHE A 300 7.33 -15.87 -11.35
N PHE A 301 6.87 -15.86 -12.60
CA PHE A 301 5.58 -15.31 -12.97
C PHE A 301 4.57 -16.39 -13.33
N ILE A 302 3.34 -16.22 -12.81
CA ILE A 302 2.18 -17.02 -13.22
C ILE A 302 1.47 -16.38 -14.41
N ASP A 303 1.57 -15.05 -14.53
CA ASP A 303 0.94 -14.30 -15.60
C ASP A 303 1.80 -13.12 -16.03
N SER A 304 1.75 -12.82 -17.33
CA SER A 304 2.32 -11.61 -17.92
C SER A 304 1.49 -11.18 -19.12
N ARG A 305 0.98 -9.95 -19.11
CA ARG A 305 0.16 -9.44 -20.20
C ARG A 305 0.47 -7.97 -20.51
N LYS A 306 0.25 -7.59 -21.76
CA LYS A 306 0.16 -6.18 -22.14
C LYS A 306 -1.16 -5.61 -21.62
N ILE A 307 -1.15 -4.37 -21.14
CA ILE A 307 -2.36 -3.62 -20.85
C ILE A 307 -2.91 -3.11 -22.18
N ASN A 308 -4.16 -3.39 -22.49
CA ASN A 308 -4.81 -2.92 -23.69
C ASN A 308 -5.12 -1.42 -23.60
N ASP A 309 -5.12 -0.73 -24.73
CA ASP A 309 -5.38 0.71 -24.76
C ASP A 309 -6.78 1.05 -24.20
N ASN A 310 -7.78 0.17 -24.39
CA ASN A 310 -9.12 0.32 -23.81
C ASN A 310 -9.16 0.25 -22.28
N GLU A 311 -8.28 -0.56 -21.68
CA GLU A 311 -8.17 -0.71 -20.21
C GLU A 311 -7.36 0.44 -19.58
N LEU A 312 -6.50 1.08 -20.38
CA LEU A 312 -5.45 1.97 -19.87
C LEU A 312 -6.02 3.22 -19.19
N ALA A 313 -7.09 3.80 -19.77
CA ALA A 313 -7.78 4.95 -19.19
C ALA A 313 -8.39 4.61 -17.83
N PHE A 314 -9.08 3.47 -17.72
CA PHE A 314 -9.66 2.99 -16.46
C PHE A 314 -8.58 2.71 -15.42
N GLU A 315 -7.50 2.01 -15.80
CA GLU A 315 -6.39 1.72 -14.89
C GLU A 315 -5.72 2.99 -14.35
N PHE A 316 -5.58 4.02 -15.19
CA PHE A 316 -5.09 5.32 -14.75
C PHE A 316 -6.06 5.96 -13.76
N MET A 317 -7.35 6.03 -14.08
CA MET A 317 -8.37 6.66 -13.23
C MET A 317 -8.51 5.95 -11.88
N MET A 318 -8.44 4.61 -11.86
CA MET A 318 -8.47 3.80 -10.63
C MET A 318 -7.36 4.18 -9.64
N ASN A 319 -6.22 4.63 -10.15
CA ASN A 319 -5.11 5.13 -9.34
C ASN A 319 -5.23 6.64 -9.06
N ALA A 320 -5.37 7.46 -10.10
CA ALA A 320 -5.22 8.91 -9.99
C ALA A 320 -6.38 9.59 -9.25
N LEU A 321 -7.61 9.05 -9.33
CA LEU A 321 -8.77 9.59 -8.61
C LEU A 321 -8.74 9.30 -7.09
N ARG A 322 -7.79 8.50 -6.62
CA ARG A 322 -7.52 8.35 -5.17
C ARG A 322 -6.84 9.60 -4.59
N LEU A 323 -6.17 10.38 -5.41
CA LEU A 323 -5.51 11.62 -4.97
C LEU A 323 -6.55 12.72 -4.71
N ASN A 324 -6.61 13.23 -3.49
CA ASN A 324 -7.55 14.30 -3.11
C ASN A 324 -7.28 15.63 -3.87
N GLN A 325 -6.04 15.87 -4.28
CA GLN A 325 -5.68 17.01 -5.14
C GLN A 325 -5.90 16.74 -6.62
N GLY A 326 -6.28 15.50 -6.97
CA GLY A 326 -6.47 15.08 -8.36
C GLY A 326 -5.15 14.97 -9.14
N PHE A 327 -5.26 15.12 -10.45
CA PHE A 327 -4.14 14.96 -11.38
C PHE A 327 -4.22 15.98 -12.52
N THR A 328 -3.07 16.27 -13.17
CA THR A 328 -3.03 17.13 -14.35
C THR A 328 -3.44 16.34 -15.61
N LYS A 329 -4.13 17.00 -16.55
CA LYS A 329 -4.46 16.41 -17.86
C LYS A 329 -3.18 15.92 -18.56
N ARG A 330 -2.10 16.68 -18.45
CA ARG A 330 -0.79 16.32 -18.95
C ARG A 330 -0.27 15.00 -18.36
N LEU A 331 -0.47 14.75 -17.06
CA LEU A 331 -0.07 13.48 -16.43
C LEU A 331 -0.81 12.29 -17.07
N PHE A 332 -2.11 12.43 -17.33
CA PHE A 332 -2.89 11.41 -18.03
C PHE A 332 -2.29 11.10 -19.41
N GLU A 333 -2.11 12.12 -20.23
CA GLU A 333 -1.57 11.96 -21.60
C GLU A 333 -0.13 11.40 -21.60
N GLU A 334 0.73 11.87 -20.70
CA GLU A 334 2.11 11.37 -20.57
C GLU A 334 2.16 9.89 -20.15
N LYS A 335 1.25 9.47 -19.25
CA LYS A 335 1.27 8.12 -18.71
C LYS A 335 0.51 7.10 -19.54
N THR A 336 -0.59 7.50 -20.16
CA THR A 336 -1.43 6.59 -20.96
C THR A 336 -1.14 6.65 -22.44
N LYS A 337 -0.59 7.77 -22.94
CA LYS A 337 -0.46 8.13 -24.37
C LYS A 337 -1.81 8.32 -25.08
N LEU A 338 -2.89 8.32 -24.32
CA LEU A 338 -4.24 8.64 -24.79
C LEU A 338 -4.44 10.16 -24.77
N ASN A 339 -5.29 10.66 -25.68
CA ASN A 339 -5.73 12.05 -25.65
C ASN A 339 -6.91 12.20 -24.68
N MET A 340 -7.02 13.35 -23.99
CA MET A 340 -8.14 13.64 -23.09
C MET A 340 -9.50 13.56 -23.78
N GLU A 341 -9.57 13.77 -25.10
CA GLU A 341 -10.82 13.63 -25.88
C GLU A 341 -11.35 12.19 -25.90
N GLU A 342 -10.50 11.19 -25.74
CA GLU A 342 -10.88 9.77 -25.73
C GLU A 342 -11.71 9.38 -24.52
N ILE A 343 -11.68 10.20 -23.45
CA ILE A 343 -12.48 10.02 -22.22
C ILE A 343 -13.43 11.19 -21.96
N ARG A 344 -13.74 11.98 -23.00
CA ARG A 344 -14.53 13.20 -22.87
C ARG A 344 -15.97 12.92 -22.41
N SER A 345 -16.58 11.85 -22.87
CA SER A 345 -17.93 11.43 -22.46
C SER A 345 -17.99 11.07 -20.99
N GLU A 346 -17.03 10.28 -20.52
CA GLU A 346 -16.91 9.84 -19.13
C GLU A 346 -16.66 11.03 -18.20
N LEU A 347 -15.78 11.96 -18.59
CA LEU A 347 -15.55 13.20 -17.85
C LEU A 347 -16.82 14.07 -17.78
N SER A 348 -17.56 14.17 -18.86
CA SER A 348 -18.80 14.94 -18.90
C SER A 348 -19.87 14.34 -17.99
N GLU A 349 -20.00 13.00 -17.95
CA GLU A 349 -20.89 12.29 -17.03
C GLU A 349 -20.47 12.49 -15.58
N ALA A 350 -19.19 12.26 -15.24
CA ALA A 350 -18.67 12.43 -13.88
C ALA A 350 -18.86 13.87 -13.36
N LYS A 351 -18.73 14.85 -14.25
CA LYS A 351 -18.95 16.27 -13.96
C LYS A 351 -20.46 16.57 -13.77
N GLY A 352 -21.31 15.99 -14.62
CA GLY A 352 -22.78 16.10 -14.48
C GLY A 352 -23.28 15.55 -13.15
N LYS A 353 -22.70 14.44 -12.67
CA LYS A 353 -22.95 13.85 -11.35
C LYS A 353 -22.28 14.62 -10.20
N LYS A 354 -21.51 15.67 -10.49
CA LYS A 354 -20.76 16.48 -9.52
C LYS A 354 -19.68 15.67 -8.76
N PHE A 355 -19.20 14.60 -9.35
CA PHE A 355 -18.12 13.77 -8.74
C PHE A 355 -16.75 14.37 -8.94
N ILE A 356 -16.54 15.15 -10.02
CA ILE A 356 -15.28 15.80 -10.31
C ILE A 356 -15.45 17.30 -10.59
N ILE A 357 -14.36 18.04 -10.39
CA ILE A 357 -14.13 19.40 -10.88
C ILE A 357 -13.07 19.29 -11.97
N GLU A 358 -13.36 19.87 -13.13
CA GLU A 358 -12.42 19.99 -14.24
C GLU A 358 -12.08 21.46 -14.46
N THR A 359 -10.79 21.76 -14.50
CA THR A 359 -10.23 23.05 -14.93
C THR A 359 -9.48 22.89 -16.25
N ASP A 360 -8.84 23.92 -16.74
CA ASP A 360 -8.03 23.85 -17.97
C ASP A 360 -6.91 22.80 -17.86
N ASP A 361 -6.26 22.69 -16.69
CA ASP A 361 -5.08 21.83 -16.48
C ASP A 361 -5.32 20.62 -15.58
N MET A 362 -6.38 20.64 -14.75
CA MET A 362 -6.55 19.69 -13.66
C MET A 362 -7.91 18.99 -13.65
N ILE A 363 -7.91 17.74 -13.24
CA ILE A 363 -9.11 17.00 -12.84
C ILE A 363 -8.97 16.60 -11.38
N LYS A 364 -9.98 16.94 -10.57
CA LYS A 364 -9.97 16.72 -9.12
C LYS A 364 -11.29 16.10 -8.67
N PRO A 365 -11.29 15.02 -7.84
CA PRO A 365 -12.52 14.54 -7.23
C PRO A 365 -13.08 15.58 -6.25
N THR A 366 -14.40 15.76 -6.25
CA THR A 366 -15.11 16.53 -5.22
C THR A 366 -15.19 15.72 -3.92
N GLN A 367 -15.70 16.33 -2.83
CA GLN A 367 -16.03 15.55 -1.63
C GLN A 367 -17.03 14.42 -1.96
N LEU A 368 -18.06 14.73 -2.77
CA LEU A 368 -19.01 13.72 -3.21
C LEU A 368 -18.35 12.60 -4.02
N GLY A 369 -17.45 12.97 -4.96
CA GLY A 369 -16.72 11.97 -5.75
C GLY A 369 -15.76 11.11 -4.93
N ARG A 370 -15.20 11.64 -3.84
CA ARG A 370 -14.38 10.84 -2.90
C ARG A 370 -15.24 9.86 -2.10
N ASN A 371 -16.41 10.32 -1.63
CA ASN A 371 -17.34 9.48 -0.86
C ASN A 371 -17.94 8.36 -1.71
N PHE A 372 -18.09 8.59 -3.01
CA PHE A 372 -18.62 7.64 -3.99
C PHE A 372 -17.57 7.28 -5.05
N LEU A 373 -16.36 6.96 -4.59
CA LEU A 373 -15.23 6.68 -5.51
C LEU A 373 -15.51 5.49 -6.43
N ASN A 374 -16.15 4.44 -5.93
CA ASN A 374 -16.49 3.27 -6.75
C ASN A 374 -17.45 3.61 -7.88
N GLU A 375 -18.50 4.40 -7.61
CA GLU A 375 -19.44 4.88 -8.62
C GLU A 375 -18.78 5.83 -9.61
N LEU A 376 -17.86 6.67 -9.13
CA LEU A 376 -17.05 7.51 -10.02
C LEU A 376 -16.17 6.66 -10.94
N LEU A 377 -15.53 5.60 -10.42
CA LEU A 377 -14.66 4.72 -11.20
C LEU A 377 -15.47 3.91 -12.24
N GLN A 378 -16.69 3.47 -11.91
CA GLN A 378 -17.55 2.74 -12.84
C GLN A 378 -17.84 3.52 -14.13
N ILE A 379 -17.86 4.86 -14.08
CA ILE A 379 -18.06 5.71 -15.25
C ILE A 379 -16.97 5.51 -16.29
N PHE A 380 -15.75 5.16 -15.86
CA PHE A 380 -14.59 4.94 -16.74
C PHE A 380 -14.39 3.48 -17.14
N MET A 381 -15.21 2.55 -16.62
CA MET A 381 -15.22 1.16 -17.08
C MET A 381 -15.88 1.11 -18.46
N ARG A 382 -15.16 0.58 -19.43
CA ARG A 382 -15.70 0.31 -20.77
C ARG A 382 -16.00 -1.18 -20.84
N ASP A 383 -17.21 -1.50 -21.31
CA ASP A 383 -17.55 -2.88 -21.65
C ASP A 383 -16.69 -3.34 -22.82
N ASP A 384 -16.11 -4.55 -22.72
CA ASP A 384 -15.33 -5.19 -23.79
C ASP A 384 -16.18 -5.54 -25.02
#